data_1e99f3100f98c343374ad905aa07c850
#
_entry.id   1e99f3100f98c343374ad905aa07c850
#
_cell.length_a   1.000
_cell.length_b   1.000
_cell.length_c   1.000
_cell.angle_alpha   90.00
_cell.angle_beta   90.00
_cell.angle_gamma   90.00
#
_symmetry.space_group_name_H-M   'P 1'
#
loop_
_entity.id
_entity.type
_entity.pdbx_description
1 polymer ?
#
loop_
_entity_poly.entity_id
_entity_poly.type
_entity_poly.pdbx_seq_one_letter_code
_entity_poly.pdbx_strand_id
1 'polypeptide(L)'
;MAILVNPTAICNILTLRYNPEIKPLLPIKTWKDFQPDNAVISIERIENTISGLLKQKIESNKIKKISIALSGGIDSTLILAMLRKLFPDIEIEAITIKFAKSTDESSVAAKIAENFEANHHIVYLENYLEELPKAISVVNMPFWDLHWYHVAKKSQSLSKYLASGDGGDELFGGYTFRYEKFLSLITQ
;
A
#
# COMPACT_ATOMS: atom_id res chain seq x y z
N MET A 1 19.44 13.90 -27.32
CA MET A 1 20.30 12.92 -26.62
C MET A 1 19.55 11.59 -26.61
N ALA A 2 20.05 10.57 -27.33
CA ALA A 2 19.41 9.25 -27.35
C ALA A 2 19.59 8.62 -25.97
N ILE A 3 18.51 8.21 -25.33
CA ILE A 3 18.56 7.46 -24.08
C ILE A 3 19.11 6.07 -24.44
N LEU A 4 20.34 5.77 -23.99
CA LEU A 4 20.90 4.44 -24.18
C LEU A 4 20.21 3.50 -23.21
N VAL A 5 19.32 2.69 -23.76
CA VAL A 5 18.56 1.69 -22.99
C VAL A 5 19.46 0.47 -22.79
N ASN A 6 19.67 0.05 -21.55
CA ASN A 6 20.40 -1.19 -21.23
C ASN A 6 19.42 -2.39 -21.26
N PRO A 7 19.48 -3.27 -22.26
CA PRO A 7 18.56 -4.41 -22.38
C PRO A 7 18.67 -5.39 -21.20
N THR A 8 19.88 -5.59 -20.66
CA THR A 8 20.10 -6.46 -19.49
C THR A 8 19.41 -5.91 -18.25
N ALA A 9 19.50 -4.59 -18.01
CA ALA A 9 18.80 -3.96 -16.91
C ALA A 9 17.28 -4.11 -17.03
N ILE A 10 16.73 -3.95 -18.25
CA ILE A 10 15.30 -4.17 -18.49
C ILE A 10 14.92 -5.63 -18.20
N CYS A 11 15.69 -6.58 -18.75
CA CYS A 11 15.45 -8.00 -18.50
C CYS A 11 15.49 -8.33 -17.02
N ASN A 12 16.49 -7.84 -16.30
CA ASN A 12 16.61 -8.04 -14.84
C ASN A 12 15.42 -7.47 -14.08
N ILE A 13 15.00 -6.24 -14.38
CA ILE A 13 13.85 -5.62 -13.74
C ILE A 13 12.56 -6.41 -14.04
N LEU A 14 12.37 -6.88 -15.30
CA LEU A 14 11.21 -7.65 -15.71
C LEU A 14 11.12 -9.02 -15.02
N THR A 15 12.26 -9.68 -14.79
CA THR A 15 12.30 -11.05 -14.26
C THR A 15 12.55 -11.09 -12.76
N LEU A 16 13.49 -10.29 -12.27
CA LEU A 16 13.94 -10.29 -10.87
C LEU A 16 13.29 -9.19 -10.03
N ARG A 17 12.64 -8.22 -10.69
CA ARG A 17 12.04 -7.03 -10.08
C ARG A 17 13.04 -6.02 -9.49
N TYR A 18 14.31 -6.21 -9.76
CA TYR A 18 15.39 -5.27 -9.44
C TYR A 18 16.53 -5.45 -10.43
N ASN A 19 17.44 -4.48 -10.49
CA ASN A 19 18.68 -4.62 -11.27
C ASN A 19 19.85 -4.95 -10.32
N PRO A 20 20.39 -6.19 -10.34
CA PRO A 20 21.48 -6.61 -9.46
C PRO A 20 22.81 -5.88 -9.72
N GLU A 21 22.96 -5.23 -10.88
CA GLU A 21 24.14 -4.43 -11.21
C GLU A 21 24.18 -3.10 -10.46
N ILE A 22 23.06 -2.64 -9.95
CA ILE A 22 22.96 -1.40 -9.18
C ILE A 22 23.23 -1.73 -7.71
N LYS A 23 24.27 -1.13 -7.14
CA LYS A 23 24.53 -1.23 -5.71
C LYS A 23 23.39 -0.56 -4.93
N PRO A 24 22.81 -1.23 -3.93
CA PRO A 24 21.76 -0.63 -3.11
C PRO A 24 22.30 0.61 -2.37
N LEU A 25 21.49 1.66 -2.32
CA LEU A 25 21.81 2.90 -1.60
C LEU A 25 21.81 2.69 -0.07
N LEU A 26 21.05 1.71 0.40
CA LEU A 26 20.96 1.35 1.81
C LEU A 26 21.80 0.11 2.10
N PRO A 27 22.34 -0.04 3.32
CA PRO A 27 23.01 -1.26 3.74
C PRO A 27 22.10 -2.47 3.57
N ILE A 28 22.63 -3.55 2.99
CA ILE A 28 21.90 -4.81 2.86
C ILE A 28 21.74 -5.37 4.27
N LYS A 29 20.49 -5.49 4.73
CA LYS A 29 20.16 -6.16 5.98
C LYS A 29 20.18 -7.67 5.78
N THR A 30 20.70 -8.38 6.77
CA THR A 30 20.72 -9.84 6.83
C THR A 30 19.88 -10.30 8.02
N TRP A 31 19.54 -11.59 8.09
CA TRP A 31 18.82 -12.13 9.24
C TRP A 31 19.51 -11.87 10.60
N LYS A 32 20.83 -11.68 10.59
CA LYS A 32 21.64 -11.37 11.79
C LYS A 32 21.40 -9.95 12.33
N ASP A 33 20.89 -9.07 11.50
CA ASP A 33 20.56 -7.70 11.88
C ASP A 33 19.22 -7.61 12.61
N PHE A 34 18.43 -8.70 12.59
CA PHE A 34 17.13 -8.83 13.25
C PHE A 34 17.30 -9.72 14.47
N GLN A 35 17.57 -9.12 15.63
CA GLN A 35 17.58 -9.85 16.89
C GLN A 35 16.15 -10.13 17.32
N PRO A 36 15.82 -11.38 17.73
CA PRO A 36 14.53 -11.64 18.33
C PRO A 36 14.38 -10.79 19.59
N ASP A 37 13.44 -9.87 19.58
CA ASP A 37 13.06 -9.17 20.79
C ASP A 37 12.08 -10.08 21.56
N ASN A 38 12.48 -10.51 22.75
CA ASN A 38 11.63 -11.30 23.64
C ASN A 38 10.54 -10.45 24.31
N ALA A 39 10.42 -9.18 23.95
CA ALA A 39 9.35 -8.33 24.46
C ALA A 39 8.00 -8.86 23.97
N VAL A 40 7.14 -9.17 24.90
CA VAL A 40 5.73 -9.48 24.58
C VAL A 40 5.09 -8.19 24.06
N ILE A 41 4.87 -8.14 22.75
CA ILE A 41 4.18 -7.02 22.14
C ILE A 41 2.68 -7.27 22.32
N SER A 42 2.03 -6.44 23.16
CA SER A 42 0.58 -6.50 23.31
C SER A 42 -0.12 -5.80 22.14
N ILE A 43 -1.34 -6.24 21.83
CA ILE A 43 -2.23 -5.57 20.86
C ILE A 43 -2.41 -4.11 21.24
N GLU A 44 -2.57 -3.82 22.53
CA GLU A 44 -2.70 -2.46 23.06
C GLU A 44 -1.49 -1.58 22.72
N ARG A 45 -0.27 -2.12 22.81
CA ARG A 45 0.95 -1.36 22.45
C ARG A 45 0.96 -1.03 20.95
N ILE A 46 0.55 -1.97 20.09
CA ILE A 46 0.44 -1.75 18.64
C ILE A 46 -0.60 -0.66 18.37
N GLU A 47 -1.80 -0.79 18.95
CA GLU A 47 -2.89 0.19 18.79
C GLU A 47 -2.46 1.58 19.26
N ASN A 48 -1.84 1.69 20.41
CA ASN A 48 -1.35 2.96 20.95
C ASN A 48 -0.27 3.59 20.06
N THR A 49 0.64 2.77 19.49
CA THR A 49 1.68 3.27 18.59
C THR A 49 1.09 3.83 17.31
N ILE A 50 0.21 3.08 16.64
CA ILE A 50 -0.43 3.53 15.40
C ILE A 50 -1.31 4.76 15.68
N SER A 51 -2.10 4.73 16.76
CA SER A 51 -2.94 5.85 17.17
C SER A 51 -2.12 7.12 17.45
N GLY A 52 -0.98 6.98 18.12
CA GLY A 52 -0.06 8.09 18.39
C GLY A 52 0.48 8.72 17.12
N LEU A 53 0.91 7.89 16.14
CA LEU A 53 1.39 8.34 14.85
C LEU A 53 0.30 9.04 14.03
N LEU A 54 -0.91 8.48 13.99
CA LEU A 54 -2.05 9.09 13.29
C LEU A 54 -2.41 10.44 13.90
N LYS A 55 -2.52 10.52 15.24
CA LYS A 55 -2.80 11.77 15.95
C LYS A 55 -1.75 12.82 15.64
N GLN A 56 -0.48 12.48 15.80
CA GLN A 56 0.62 13.40 15.49
C GLN A 56 0.52 13.96 14.08
N LYS A 57 0.27 13.09 13.07
CA LYS A 57 0.20 13.52 11.66
C LYS A 57 -1.03 14.39 11.37
N ILE A 58 -2.18 14.00 11.87
CA ILE A 58 -3.45 14.69 11.59
C ILE A 58 -3.52 16.03 12.30
N GLU A 59 -3.16 16.08 13.59
CA GLU A 59 -3.21 17.30 14.40
C GLU A 59 -2.14 18.31 13.97
N SER A 60 -0.87 17.88 13.78
CA SER A 60 0.21 18.78 13.40
C SER A 60 -0.03 19.42 12.02
N ASN A 61 -0.70 18.73 11.11
CA ASN A 61 -1.04 19.25 9.79
C ASN A 61 -2.46 19.82 9.69
N LYS A 62 -3.22 19.80 10.79
CA LYS A 62 -4.62 20.29 10.85
C LYS A 62 -5.49 19.68 9.75
N ILE A 63 -5.36 18.36 9.56
CA ILE A 63 -6.03 17.64 8.48
C ILE A 63 -7.51 17.51 8.83
N LYS A 64 -8.39 18.07 7.99
CA LYS A 64 -9.85 17.96 8.12
C LYS A 64 -10.44 16.98 7.11
N LYS A 65 -9.69 16.67 6.05
CA LYS A 65 -10.10 15.78 4.97
C LYS A 65 -8.92 14.92 4.53
N ILE A 66 -9.15 13.61 4.41
CA ILE A 66 -8.12 12.63 4.06
C ILE A 66 -8.68 11.61 3.07
N SER A 67 -7.89 11.24 2.07
CA SER A 67 -8.20 10.07 1.24
C SER A 67 -7.60 8.81 1.86
N ILE A 68 -8.21 7.66 1.60
CA ILE A 68 -7.66 6.35 1.94
C ILE A 68 -7.80 5.40 0.75
N ALA A 69 -6.72 4.66 0.45
CA ALA A 69 -6.79 3.53 -0.46
C ALA A 69 -7.49 2.36 0.25
N LEU A 70 -8.67 1.97 -0.23
CA LEU A 70 -9.50 0.93 0.38
C LEU A 70 -9.67 -0.24 -0.59
N SER A 71 -9.09 -1.40 -0.25
CA SER A 71 -9.17 -2.63 -1.06
C SER A 71 -10.23 -3.62 -0.59
N GLY A 72 -10.84 -3.41 0.56
CA GLY A 72 -11.66 -4.42 1.22
C GLY A 72 -10.86 -5.45 2.04
N GLY A 73 -9.52 -5.38 2.00
CA GLY A 73 -8.61 -6.16 2.84
C GLY A 73 -8.53 -5.63 4.28
N ILE A 74 -7.97 -6.47 5.17
CA ILE A 74 -7.91 -6.18 6.61
C ILE A 74 -7.05 -4.93 6.92
N ASP A 75 -5.92 -4.76 6.24
CA ASP A 75 -4.96 -3.68 6.55
C ASP A 75 -5.55 -2.30 6.24
N SER A 76 -6.15 -2.14 5.05
CA SER A 76 -6.79 -0.88 4.67
C SER A 76 -8.03 -0.59 5.53
N THR A 77 -8.77 -1.64 5.89
CA THR A 77 -9.95 -1.53 6.78
C THR A 77 -9.52 -1.12 8.20
N LEU A 78 -8.43 -1.66 8.71
CA LEU A 78 -7.90 -1.30 10.03
C LEU A 78 -7.55 0.20 10.10
N ILE A 79 -6.83 0.71 9.10
CA ILE A 79 -6.48 2.13 9.05
C ILE A 79 -7.73 3.02 8.96
N LEU A 80 -8.71 2.63 8.14
CA LEU A 80 -9.99 3.35 8.06
C LEU A 80 -10.72 3.37 9.40
N ALA A 81 -10.82 2.22 10.08
CA ALA A 81 -11.45 2.09 11.38
C ALA A 81 -10.75 2.96 12.44
N MET A 82 -9.42 2.96 12.44
CA MET A 82 -8.63 3.79 13.37
C MET A 82 -8.81 5.29 13.07
N LEU A 83 -8.82 5.70 11.81
CA LEU A 83 -9.10 7.09 11.43
C LEU A 83 -10.46 7.53 11.95
N ARG A 84 -11.51 6.75 11.73
CA ARG A 84 -12.86 7.09 12.20
C ARG A 84 -12.99 7.08 13.72
N LYS A 85 -12.37 6.08 14.39
CA LYS A 85 -12.35 6.00 15.87
C LYS A 85 -11.67 7.21 16.51
N LEU A 86 -10.52 7.65 15.96
CA LEU A 86 -9.71 8.72 16.53
C LEU A 86 -10.21 10.13 16.16
N PHE A 87 -10.84 10.26 14.99
CA PHE A 87 -11.26 11.53 14.40
C PHE A 87 -12.69 11.40 13.83
N PRO A 88 -13.73 11.40 14.70
CA PRO A 88 -15.12 11.21 14.25
C PRO A 88 -15.58 12.21 13.18
N ASP A 89 -15.08 13.44 13.24
CA ASP A 89 -15.50 14.55 12.37
C ASP A 89 -14.64 14.70 11.11
N ILE A 90 -13.61 13.85 10.92
CA ILE A 90 -12.76 13.96 9.72
C ILE A 90 -13.52 13.46 8.49
N GLU A 91 -13.45 14.24 7.41
CA GLU A 91 -13.98 13.81 6.11
C GLU A 91 -13.04 12.78 5.48
N ILE A 92 -13.55 11.56 5.22
CA ILE A 92 -12.77 10.45 4.67
C ILE A 92 -13.27 10.12 3.26
N GLU A 93 -12.34 10.14 2.29
CA GLU A 93 -12.56 9.79 0.89
C GLU A 93 -11.92 8.43 0.59
N ALA A 94 -12.72 7.37 0.62
CA ALA A 94 -12.25 6.01 0.36
C ALA A 94 -12.16 5.74 -1.15
N ILE A 95 -10.99 5.33 -1.63
CA ILE A 95 -10.72 5.11 -3.05
C ILE A 95 -10.45 3.63 -3.28
N THR A 96 -11.22 3.02 -4.18
CA THR A 96 -11.07 1.63 -4.61
C THR A 96 -10.79 1.58 -6.10
N ILE A 97 -9.80 0.79 -6.52
CA ILE A 97 -9.55 0.52 -7.93
C ILE A 97 -10.32 -0.73 -8.35
N LYS A 98 -11.02 -0.64 -9.47
CA LYS A 98 -11.71 -1.77 -10.10
C LYS A 98 -11.14 -2.00 -11.50
N PHE A 99 -10.54 -3.16 -11.70
CA PHE A 99 -10.05 -3.57 -13.01
C PHE A 99 -11.14 -4.33 -13.79
N ALA A 100 -11.25 -4.08 -15.08
CA ALA A 100 -12.31 -4.65 -15.94
C ALA A 100 -12.44 -6.18 -15.87
N LYS A 101 -11.32 -6.91 -15.65
CA LYS A 101 -11.26 -8.38 -15.70
C LYS A 101 -10.78 -9.02 -14.40
N SER A 102 -10.80 -8.29 -13.28
CA SER A 102 -10.39 -8.83 -11.99
C SER A 102 -11.59 -9.20 -11.12
N THR A 103 -11.32 -9.95 -10.04
CA THR A 103 -12.27 -10.14 -8.94
C THR A 103 -12.71 -8.76 -8.44
N ASP A 104 -14.03 -8.57 -8.36
CA ASP A 104 -14.60 -7.29 -7.97
C ASP A 104 -14.70 -7.18 -6.43
N GLU A 105 -13.73 -6.53 -5.83
CA GLU A 105 -13.73 -6.21 -4.40
C GLU A 105 -14.49 -4.92 -4.06
N SER A 106 -14.96 -4.19 -5.08
CA SER A 106 -15.59 -2.88 -4.88
C SER A 106 -16.87 -2.94 -4.06
N SER A 107 -17.61 -4.05 -4.13
CA SER A 107 -18.84 -4.24 -3.34
C SER A 107 -18.54 -4.44 -1.85
N VAL A 108 -17.44 -5.11 -1.51
CA VAL A 108 -16.97 -5.28 -0.14
C VAL A 108 -16.45 -3.95 0.40
N ALA A 109 -15.61 -3.28 -0.37
CA ALA A 109 -15.08 -1.97 -0.01
C ALA A 109 -16.18 -0.93 0.18
N ALA A 110 -17.25 -0.96 -0.63
CA ALA A 110 -18.41 -0.07 -0.48
C ALA A 110 -19.10 -0.24 0.87
N LYS A 111 -19.36 -1.49 1.29
CA LYS A 111 -19.97 -1.78 2.59
C LYS A 111 -19.07 -1.35 3.76
N ILE A 112 -17.77 -1.54 3.62
CA ILE A 112 -16.79 -1.09 4.62
C ILE A 112 -16.80 0.44 4.70
N ALA A 113 -16.75 1.14 3.57
CA ALA A 113 -16.80 2.60 3.53
C ALA A 113 -18.09 3.14 4.16
N GLU A 114 -19.24 2.54 3.87
CA GLU A 114 -20.53 2.88 4.46
C GLU A 114 -20.53 2.71 5.98
N ASN A 115 -20.04 1.57 6.48
CA ASN A 115 -19.97 1.30 7.92
C ASN A 115 -19.10 2.28 8.70
N PHE A 116 -18.10 2.88 8.05
CA PHE A 116 -17.22 3.89 8.64
C PHE A 116 -17.53 5.32 8.17
N GLU A 117 -18.69 5.53 7.57
CA GLU A 117 -19.16 6.85 7.10
C GLU A 117 -18.12 7.56 6.20
N ALA A 118 -17.47 6.80 5.32
CA ALA A 118 -16.52 7.33 4.35
C ALA A 118 -17.18 7.46 2.97
N ASN A 119 -16.88 8.55 2.26
CA ASN A 119 -17.32 8.76 0.88
C ASN A 119 -16.57 7.78 -0.04
N HIS A 120 -17.27 6.86 -0.69
CA HIS A 120 -16.65 5.83 -1.50
C HIS A 120 -16.54 6.23 -2.98
N HIS A 121 -15.33 6.12 -3.51
CA HIS A 121 -14.99 6.41 -4.91
C HIS A 121 -14.41 5.18 -5.58
N ILE A 122 -15.04 4.72 -6.65
CA ILE A 122 -14.53 3.63 -7.48
C ILE A 122 -13.84 4.24 -8.70
N VAL A 123 -12.56 3.88 -8.89
CA VAL A 123 -11.81 4.19 -10.10
C VAL A 123 -11.83 2.95 -10.98
N TYR A 124 -12.64 3.00 -12.04
CA TYR A 124 -12.74 1.91 -12.99
C TYR A 124 -11.63 2.02 -14.04
N LEU A 125 -10.86 0.97 -14.20
CA LEU A 125 -9.78 0.86 -15.19
C LEU A 125 -10.15 -0.19 -16.21
N GLU A 126 -10.72 0.25 -17.34
CA GLU A 126 -11.07 -0.64 -18.46
C GLU A 126 -9.81 -1.15 -19.16
N ASN A 127 -8.91 -0.24 -19.45
CA ASN A 127 -7.61 -0.55 -20.05
C ASN A 127 -6.48 -0.01 -19.17
N TYR A 128 -5.93 -0.91 -18.34
CA TYR A 128 -4.82 -0.58 -17.46
C TYR A 128 -3.57 -0.06 -18.19
N LEU A 129 -3.38 -0.48 -19.47
CA LEU A 129 -2.20 -0.14 -20.25
C LEU A 129 -2.27 1.26 -20.87
N GLU A 130 -3.44 1.89 -20.92
CA GLU A 130 -3.63 3.18 -21.60
C GLU A 130 -2.78 4.28 -20.99
N GLU A 131 -2.75 4.40 -19.67
CA GLU A 131 -1.92 5.41 -18.96
C GLU A 131 -0.56 4.86 -18.51
N LEU A 132 -0.21 3.63 -18.87
CA LEU A 132 1.01 2.97 -18.41
C LEU A 132 2.30 3.76 -18.71
N PRO A 133 2.51 4.33 -19.91
CA PRO A 133 3.71 5.12 -20.18
C PRO A 133 3.84 6.33 -19.25
N LYS A 134 2.71 6.99 -18.96
CA LYS A 134 2.68 8.13 -18.04
C LYS A 134 2.91 7.71 -16.60
N ALA A 135 2.29 6.61 -16.15
CA ALA A 135 2.51 6.06 -14.81
C ALA A 135 3.98 5.69 -14.59
N ILE A 136 4.61 5.02 -15.56
CA ILE A 136 6.04 4.66 -15.53
C ILE A 136 6.92 5.93 -15.44
N SER A 137 6.60 6.98 -16.20
CA SER A 137 7.38 8.22 -16.19
C SER A 137 7.32 8.97 -14.86
N VAL A 138 6.22 8.82 -14.12
CA VAL A 138 6.02 9.44 -12.80
C VAL A 138 6.67 8.61 -11.68
N VAL A 139 6.43 7.29 -11.70
CA VAL A 139 6.90 6.36 -10.67
C VAL A 139 8.37 6.00 -10.86
N ASN A 140 8.91 6.14 -12.08
CA ASN A 140 10.25 5.71 -12.49
C ASN A 140 10.52 4.21 -12.29
N MET A 141 9.45 3.41 -12.26
CA MET A 141 9.52 1.95 -12.17
C MET A 141 8.59 1.32 -13.22
N PRO A 142 9.06 0.34 -14.01
CA PRO A 142 8.39 -0.04 -15.24
C PRO A 142 7.06 -0.79 -15.07
N PHE A 143 6.70 -1.33 -13.90
CA PHE A 143 5.41 -2.02 -13.70
C PHE A 143 5.08 -2.45 -12.28
N TRP A 144 5.81 -2.00 -11.30
CA TRP A 144 5.50 -2.36 -9.92
C TRP A 144 4.49 -1.36 -9.38
N ASP A 145 3.39 -1.87 -8.83
CA ASP A 145 2.37 -1.09 -8.12
C ASP A 145 1.84 0.15 -8.86
N LEU A 146 1.76 0.07 -10.20
CA LEU A 146 1.27 1.18 -11.02
C LEU A 146 -0.19 1.55 -10.74
N HIS A 147 -0.95 0.67 -10.09
CA HIS A 147 -2.28 1.02 -9.59
C HIS A 147 -2.23 2.20 -8.61
N TRP A 148 -1.14 2.36 -7.86
CA TRP A 148 -0.93 3.50 -6.98
C TRP A 148 -0.91 4.84 -7.70
N TYR A 149 -0.48 4.87 -8.97
CA TYR A 149 -0.60 6.06 -9.80
C TYR A 149 -2.06 6.52 -9.92
N HIS A 150 -2.98 5.59 -10.15
CA HIS A 150 -4.41 5.91 -10.28
C HIS A 150 -5.05 6.29 -8.94
N VAL A 151 -4.66 5.62 -7.86
CA VAL A 151 -5.09 6.00 -6.49
C VAL A 151 -4.64 7.41 -6.16
N ALA A 152 -3.35 7.72 -6.35
CA ALA A 152 -2.79 9.04 -6.08
C ALA A 152 -3.41 10.13 -6.97
N LYS A 153 -3.62 9.85 -8.26
CA LYS A 153 -4.29 10.75 -9.21
C LYS A 153 -5.72 11.07 -8.76
N LYS A 154 -6.48 10.06 -8.30
CA LYS A 154 -7.82 10.26 -7.76
C LYS A 154 -7.78 11.03 -6.44
N SER A 155 -6.89 10.63 -5.51
CA SER A 155 -6.70 11.31 -4.23
C SER A 155 -6.40 12.81 -4.40
N GLN A 156 -5.52 13.17 -5.35
CA GLN A 156 -5.18 14.56 -5.63
C GLN A 156 -6.41 15.44 -5.92
N SER A 157 -7.46 14.87 -6.52
CA SER A 157 -8.71 15.60 -6.79
C SER A 157 -9.65 15.71 -5.58
N LEU A 158 -9.39 14.97 -4.51
CA LEU A 158 -10.26 14.85 -3.33
C LEU A 158 -9.62 15.45 -2.07
N SER A 159 -8.34 15.10 -1.82
CA SER A 159 -7.63 15.47 -0.61
C SER A 159 -6.13 15.63 -0.88
N LYS A 160 -5.48 16.46 -0.08
CA LYS A 160 -4.01 16.61 -0.08
C LYS A 160 -3.28 15.42 0.56
N TYR A 161 -3.98 14.65 1.37
CA TYR A 161 -3.39 13.57 2.16
C TYR A 161 -4.02 12.23 1.76
N LEU A 162 -3.17 11.21 1.64
CA LEU A 162 -3.57 9.85 1.31
C LEU A 162 -3.02 8.90 2.38
N ALA A 163 -3.91 8.11 2.99
CA ALA A 163 -3.57 7.01 3.87
C ALA A 163 -3.65 5.68 3.12
N SER A 164 -2.88 4.70 3.56
CA SER A 164 -2.94 3.32 3.06
C SER A 164 -2.70 2.31 4.17
N GLY A 165 -3.07 1.06 3.91
CA GLY A 165 -2.74 -0.09 4.75
C GLY A 165 -1.39 -0.73 4.42
N ASP A 166 -0.59 -0.14 3.51
CA ASP A 166 0.70 -0.68 3.10
C ASP A 166 1.65 -0.84 4.29
N GLY A 167 2.38 -1.94 4.29
CA GLY A 167 3.27 -2.32 5.37
C GLY A 167 2.64 -3.24 6.40
N GLY A 168 1.33 -3.49 6.36
CA GLY A 168 0.64 -4.41 7.27
C GLY A 168 1.19 -5.83 7.15
N ASP A 169 1.23 -6.37 5.96
CA ASP A 169 1.77 -7.71 5.69
C ASP A 169 3.25 -7.84 6.09
N GLU A 170 4.06 -6.82 5.83
CA GLU A 170 5.48 -6.80 6.17
C GLU A 170 5.72 -6.78 7.68
N LEU A 171 4.90 -6.03 8.42
CA LEU A 171 5.05 -5.87 9.87
C LEU A 171 4.44 -7.02 10.66
N PHE A 172 3.37 -7.64 10.15
CA PHE A 172 2.60 -8.64 10.89
C PHE A 172 2.65 -10.04 10.27
N GLY A 173 3.50 -10.26 9.27
CA GLY A 173 3.70 -11.58 8.65
C GLY A 173 2.53 -12.07 7.81
N GLY A 174 1.86 -11.16 7.09
CA GLY A 174 0.66 -11.45 6.29
C GLY A 174 0.89 -12.35 5.08
N TYR A 175 2.12 -12.48 4.58
CA TYR A 175 2.45 -13.35 3.44
C TYR A 175 2.59 -14.83 3.83
N THR A 176 1.64 -15.38 4.58
CA THR A 176 1.69 -16.75 5.13
C THR A 176 1.94 -17.82 4.07
N PHE A 177 1.35 -17.66 2.85
CA PHE A 177 1.55 -18.58 1.74
C PHE A 177 3.03 -18.70 1.28
N ARG A 178 3.85 -17.68 1.49
CA ARG A 178 5.29 -17.72 1.18
C ARG A 178 6.04 -18.52 2.23
N TYR A 179 5.68 -18.37 3.49
CA TYR A 179 6.28 -19.14 4.59
C TYR A 179 5.91 -20.60 4.53
N GLU A 180 4.66 -20.91 4.22
CA GLU A 180 4.18 -22.29 4.04
C GLU A 180 4.93 -23.00 2.92
N LYS A 181 5.10 -22.34 1.77
CA LYS A 181 5.89 -22.86 0.66
C LYS A 181 7.35 -23.10 1.05
N PHE A 182 7.97 -22.16 1.77
CA PHE A 182 9.35 -22.31 2.25
C PHE A 182 9.47 -23.49 3.20
N LEU A 183 8.59 -23.58 4.20
CA LEU A 183 8.58 -24.70 5.15
C LEU A 183 8.40 -26.05 4.46
N SER A 184 7.51 -26.13 3.47
CA SER A 184 7.30 -27.37 2.71
C SER A 184 8.54 -27.83 1.92
N LEU A 185 9.44 -26.89 1.54
CA LEU A 185 10.68 -27.21 0.83
C LEU A 185 11.80 -27.67 1.74
N ILE A 186 11.82 -27.23 3.01
CA ILE A 186 12.89 -27.60 3.96
C ILE A 186 12.53 -28.82 4.82
N THR A 187 11.27 -29.25 4.79
CA THR A 187 10.80 -30.45 5.51
C THR A 187 10.73 -31.71 4.63
N GLN A 188 11.15 -31.61 3.36
CA GLN A 188 11.38 -32.74 2.45
C GLN A 188 12.84 -33.20 2.51
#